data_995dc85612d503bdf218c889298f572f
#
_entry.id   995dc85612d503bdf218c889298f572f
#
_cell.length_a   1.000
_cell.length_b   1.000
_cell.length_c   1.000
_cell.angle_alpha   90.00
_cell.angle_beta   90.00
_cell.angle_gamma   90.00
#
_symmetry.space_group_name_H-M   'P 1'
#
loop_
_entity.id
_entity.type
_entity.pdbx_description
1 polymer ?
#
loop_
_entity_poly.entity_id
_entity_poly.type
_entity_poly.pdbx_seq_one_letter_code
_entity_poly.pdbx_strand_id
1 'polypeptide(L)'
;MKRVVLSSLLVPALLGFAAGALAQADVPHSRDVKKTNLLDHSNSNLIDSATAKQVLIDNIPAKVWKIQNPGAYAFLSQVEGGLNAQRTCVVTARVMVLPLTGTLNVPMWRPLPKMTATAFDSQPNSSSDGCKAVAKDKLKEATLAIGSGIGKM
;
A
#
# COMPACT_ATOMS: atom_id res chain seq x y z
N MET A 1 53.19 -67.02 16.76
CA MET A 1 53.21 -65.64 16.33
C MET A 1 52.36 -65.56 15.07
N LYS A 2 51.10 -65.10 15.18
CA LYS A 2 50.19 -64.90 14.04
C LYS A 2 49.92 -63.46 13.84
N ARG A 3 50.35 -62.91 12.70
CA ARG A 3 50.08 -61.53 12.29
C ARG A 3 48.70 -61.48 11.59
N VAL A 4 47.80 -60.68 12.13
CA VAL A 4 46.52 -60.39 11.53
C VAL A 4 46.68 -59.05 10.75
N VAL A 5 46.46 -59.10 9.45
CA VAL A 5 46.46 -57.91 8.57
C VAL A 5 45.00 -57.45 8.46
N LEU A 6 44.67 -56.29 9.01
CA LEU A 6 43.40 -55.63 8.83
C LEU A 6 43.44 -54.81 7.52
N SER A 7 42.68 -55.27 6.55
CA SER A 7 42.43 -54.49 5.33
C SER A 7 41.31 -53.46 5.57
N SER A 8 41.68 -52.19 5.53
CA SER A 8 40.78 -51.04 5.65
C SER A 8 40.14 -50.77 4.29
N LEU A 9 38.86 -51.01 4.15
CA LEU A 9 38.03 -50.62 2.99
C LEU A 9 37.62 -49.17 3.14
N LEU A 10 38.20 -48.29 2.34
CA LEU A 10 37.79 -46.91 2.15
C LEU A 10 36.57 -46.88 1.21
N VAL A 11 35.38 -46.52 1.71
CA VAL A 11 34.19 -46.22 0.92
C VAL A 11 34.21 -44.71 0.63
N PRO A 12 34.25 -44.27 -0.63
CA PRO A 12 34.08 -42.82 -0.95
C PRO A 12 32.58 -42.46 -0.84
N ALA A 13 32.23 -41.63 0.14
CA ALA A 13 30.91 -41.00 0.23
C ALA A 13 30.79 -39.94 -0.85
N LEU A 14 30.04 -40.21 -1.89
CA LEU A 14 29.60 -39.25 -2.89
C LEU A 14 28.57 -38.30 -2.25
N LEU A 15 29.02 -37.15 -1.78
CA LEU A 15 28.16 -36.03 -1.39
C LEU A 15 27.58 -35.41 -2.67
N GLY A 16 26.36 -35.83 -3.02
CA GLY A 16 25.56 -35.17 -4.04
C GLY A 16 25.14 -33.79 -3.56
N PHE A 17 25.78 -32.73 -4.04
CA PHE A 17 25.27 -31.37 -3.92
C PHE A 17 24.01 -31.22 -4.78
N ALA A 18 22.84 -31.33 -4.16
CA ALA A 18 21.61 -30.88 -4.75
C ALA A 18 21.71 -29.36 -4.88
N ALA A 19 22.04 -28.87 -6.07
CA ALA A 19 21.89 -27.47 -6.42
C ALA A 19 20.38 -27.13 -6.38
N GLY A 20 19.92 -26.68 -5.22
CA GLY A 20 18.61 -26.07 -5.07
C GLY A 20 18.60 -24.83 -5.94
N ALA A 21 17.88 -24.87 -7.06
CA ALA A 21 17.52 -23.69 -7.82
C ALA A 21 16.74 -22.77 -6.88
N LEU A 22 17.40 -21.79 -6.30
CA LEU A 22 16.75 -20.66 -5.63
C LEU A 22 15.95 -19.96 -6.72
N ALA A 23 14.64 -20.19 -6.74
CA ALA A 23 13.73 -19.39 -7.52
C ALA A 23 13.95 -17.94 -7.06
N GLN A 24 14.65 -17.15 -7.85
CA GLN A 24 14.73 -15.71 -7.66
C GLN A 24 13.30 -15.21 -7.75
N ALA A 25 12.72 -14.88 -6.60
CA ALA A 25 11.48 -14.13 -6.56
C ALA A 25 11.72 -12.86 -7.37
N ASP A 26 10.97 -12.69 -8.45
CA ASP A 26 11.01 -11.49 -9.29
C ASP A 26 10.73 -10.29 -8.37
N VAL A 27 11.79 -9.57 -8.00
CA VAL A 27 11.66 -8.33 -7.21
C VAL A 27 11.01 -7.32 -8.15
N PRO A 28 9.75 -6.92 -7.89
CA PRO A 28 9.05 -6.00 -8.79
C PRO A 28 9.91 -4.75 -8.97
N HIS A 29 10.23 -4.42 -10.22
CA HIS A 29 10.92 -3.18 -10.50
C HIS A 29 10.20 -2.01 -9.84
N SER A 30 10.93 -1.06 -9.27
CA SER A 30 10.36 0.07 -8.52
C SER A 30 9.31 0.89 -9.31
N ARG A 31 9.28 0.73 -10.64
CA ARG A 31 8.31 1.32 -11.55
C ARG A 31 6.94 0.64 -11.52
N ASP A 32 6.88 -0.65 -11.12
CA ASP A 32 5.64 -1.44 -11.13
C ASP A 32 4.96 -1.44 -9.77
N VAL A 33 5.67 -0.97 -8.73
CA VAL A 33 5.11 -0.89 -7.38
C VAL A 33 4.17 0.30 -7.29
N LYS A 34 2.88 0.03 -7.09
CA LYS A 34 1.85 1.04 -6.85
C LYS A 34 2.20 1.87 -5.61
N LYS A 35 2.54 3.14 -5.80
CA LYS A 35 2.96 4.04 -4.73
C LYS A 35 1.76 4.70 -4.08
N THR A 36 1.53 4.35 -2.83
CA THR A 36 0.44 4.90 -2.01
C THR A 36 0.98 5.31 -0.65
N ASN A 37 0.57 6.47 -0.15
CA ASN A 37 0.89 6.95 1.19
C ASN A 37 -0.39 7.39 1.90
N LEU A 38 -0.37 7.34 3.23
CA LEU A 38 -1.43 7.84 4.10
C LEU A 38 -0.90 8.97 4.98
N LEU A 39 -1.68 10.05 5.06
CA LEU A 39 -1.60 11.06 6.11
C LEU A 39 -2.85 10.95 6.98
N ASP A 40 -2.71 10.37 8.16
CA ASP A 40 -3.81 10.32 9.13
C ASP A 40 -3.67 11.50 10.10
N HIS A 41 -4.57 12.47 9.96
CA HIS A 41 -4.73 13.62 10.85
C HIS A 41 -5.98 13.50 11.74
N SER A 42 -6.52 12.28 11.86
CA SER A 42 -7.66 12.03 12.74
C SER A 42 -7.24 12.04 14.21
N ASN A 43 -8.19 12.37 15.09
CA ASN A 43 -7.94 12.41 16.53
C ASN A 43 -7.90 11.02 17.20
N SER A 44 -8.10 9.94 16.44
CA SER A 44 -8.26 8.56 16.95
C SER A 44 -7.72 7.46 16.05
N ASN A 45 -6.77 7.78 15.17
CA ASN A 45 -6.21 6.81 14.20
C ASN A 45 -7.33 6.00 13.52
N LEU A 46 -8.18 6.69 12.76
CA LEU A 46 -9.38 6.11 12.16
C LEU A 46 -9.08 5.05 11.11
N ILE A 47 -7.92 5.14 10.48
CA ILE A 47 -7.49 4.21 9.43
C ILE A 47 -5.98 4.00 9.50
N ASP A 48 -5.54 2.75 9.41
CA ASP A 48 -4.12 2.44 9.32
C ASP A 48 -3.62 2.46 7.86
N SER A 49 -2.29 2.55 7.72
CA SER A 49 -1.64 2.65 6.40
C SER A 49 -1.89 1.42 5.51
N ALA A 50 -1.98 0.21 6.08
CA ALA A 50 -2.24 -1.01 5.32
C ALA A 50 -3.66 -1.02 4.77
N THR A 51 -4.64 -0.66 5.59
CA THR A 51 -6.06 -0.54 5.19
C THR A 51 -6.23 0.55 4.13
N ALA A 52 -5.63 1.73 4.31
CA ALA A 52 -5.69 2.81 3.33
C ALA A 52 -5.08 2.39 1.98
N LYS A 53 -3.92 1.75 2.00
CA LYS A 53 -3.27 1.19 0.81
C LYS A 53 -4.17 0.18 0.10
N GLN A 54 -4.79 -0.73 0.85
CA GLN A 54 -5.68 -1.74 0.29
C GLN A 54 -6.90 -1.09 -0.37
N VAL A 55 -7.53 -0.11 0.29
CA VAL A 55 -8.66 0.65 -0.29
C VAL A 55 -8.28 1.29 -1.62
N LEU A 56 -7.11 1.92 -1.71
CA LEU A 56 -6.63 2.53 -2.95
C LEU A 56 -6.38 1.49 -4.04
N ILE A 57 -5.70 0.39 -3.71
CA ILE A 57 -5.33 -0.66 -4.69
C ILE A 57 -6.58 -1.35 -5.25
N ASP A 58 -7.56 -1.65 -4.41
CA ASP A 58 -8.77 -2.38 -4.79
C ASP A 58 -9.76 -1.53 -5.58
N ASN A 59 -9.76 -0.21 -5.37
CA ASN A 59 -10.78 0.68 -5.93
C ASN A 59 -10.27 1.60 -7.04
N ILE A 60 -8.96 1.67 -7.29
CA ILE A 60 -8.41 2.37 -8.45
C ILE A 60 -8.36 1.40 -9.64
N PRO A 61 -9.11 1.67 -10.74
CA PRO A 61 -9.12 0.80 -11.90
C PRO A 61 -7.73 0.61 -12.53
N ALA A 62 -7.47 -0.57 -13.08
CA ALA A 62 -6.20 -0.87 -13.77
C ALA A 62 -5.85 0.13 -14.88
N LYS A 63 -6.86 0.67 -15.58
CA LYS A 63 -6.67 1.72 -16.59
C LYS A 63 -6.04 2.97 -15.99
N VAL A 64 -6.46 3.37 -14.78
CA VAL A 64 -5.94 4.55 -14.08
C VAL A 64 -4.46 4.36 -13.74
N TRP A 65 -4.05 3.17 -13.28
CA TRP A 65 -2.66 2.84 -13.02
C TRP A 65 -1.78 2.87 -14.28
N LYS A 66 -2.37 2.62 -15.46
CA LYS A 66 -1.66 2.77 -16.75
C LYS A 66 -1.46 4.24 -17.11
N ILE A 67 -2.48 5.08 -16.90
CA ILE A 67 -2.42 6.52 -17.20
C ILE A 67 -1.52 7.26 -16.22
N GLN A 68 -1.67 6.97 -14.92
CA GLN A 68 -0.87 7.52 -13.82
C GLN A 68 0.14 6.47 -13.37
N ASN A 69 1.12 6.23 -14.25
CA ASN A 69 2.08 5.14 -14.05
C ASN A 69 2.85 5.32 -12.71
N PRO A 70 3.04 4.23 -11.94
CA PRO A 70 3.68 4.28 -10.62
C PRO A 70 5.14 4.78 -10.63
N GLY A 71 5.79 4.82 -11.80
CA GLY A 71 7.11 5.41 -11.97
C GLY A 71 7.09 6.94 -11.96
N ALA A 72 5.97 7.57 -12.28
CA ALA A 72 5.83 9.01 -12.41
C ALA A 72 4.85 9.65 -11.40
N TYR A 73 3.98 8.85 -10.79
CA TYR A 73 2.94 9.34 -9.89
C TYR A 73 2.81 8.48 -8.63
N ALA A 74 2.36 9.12 -7.55
CA ALA A 74 1.92 8.47 -6.31
C ALA A 74 0.51 8.91 -5.96
N PHE A 75 -0.25 8.03 -5.30
CA PHE A 75 -1.53 8.38 -4.69
C PHE A 75 -1.32 8.65 -3.20
N LEU A 76 -1.71 9.83 -2.75
CA LEU A 76 -1.71 10.21 -1.35
C LEU A 76 -3.15 10.25 -0.83
N SER A 77 -3.43 9.47 0.20
CA SER A 77 -4.66 9.54 0.97
C SER A 77 -4.46 10.39 2.22
N GLN A 78 -5.45 11.17 2.57
CA GLN A 78 -5.49 11.98 3.78
C GLN A 78 -6.85 11.76 4.46
N VAL A 79 -6.82 11.50 5.77
CA VAL A 79 -8.04 11.32 6.58
C VAL A 79 -7.95 12.29 7.76
N GLU A 80 -9.02 13.03 7.98
CA GLU A 80 -9.15 14.04 9.02
C GLU A 80 -10.46 13.87 9.78
N GLY A 81 -10.51 14.33 11.03
CA GLY A 81 -11.68 14.31 11.87
C GLY A 81 -11.63 13.28 12.97
N GLY A 82 -12.78 12.66 13.27
CA GLY A 82 -12.91 11.67 14.34
C GLY A 82 -14.22 11.78 15.11
N LEU A 83 -14.26 11.06 16.24
CA LEU A 83 -15.39 11.07 17.15
C LEU A 83 -15.26 12.23 18.14
N ASN A 84 -16.27 13.09 18.21
CA ASN A 84 -16.30 14.19 19.18
C ASN A 84 -16.95 13.77 20.54
N ALA A 85 -16.94 14.68 21.50
CA ALA A 85 -17.50 14.45 22.84
C ALA A 85 -19.03 14.17 22.81
N GLN A 86 -19.74 14.67 21.81
CA GLN A 86 -21.18 14.43 21.60
C GLN A 86 -21.45 13.13 20.85
N ARG A 87 -20.45 12.26 20.70
CA ARG A 87 -20.53 11.01 19.94
C ARG A 87 -20.95 11.20 18.47
N THR A 88 -20.62 12.33 17.89
CA THR A 88 -20.77 12.55 16.46
C THR A 88 -19.42 12.25 15.80
N CYS A 89 -19.44 11.32 14.85
CA CYS A 89 -18.32 11.06 13.99
C CYS A 89 -18.33 12.05 12.84
N VAL A 90 -17.26 12.78 12.64
CA VAL A 90 -17.08 13.69 11.50
C VAL A 90 -15.81 13.26 10.77
N VAL A 91 -15.90 12.95 9.50
CA VAL A 91 -14.77 12.46 8.72
C VAL A 91 -14.70 13.17 7.38
N THR A 92 -13.51 13.62 7.04
CA THR A 92 -13.14 14.04 5.69
C THR A 92 -12.04 13.12 5.19
N ALA A 93 -12.25 12.49 4.05
CA ALA A 93 -11.24 11.70 3.35
C ALA A 93 -10.92 12.35 2.01
N ARG A 94 -9.63 12.45 1.71
CA ARG A 94 -9.13 13.05 0.47
C ARG A 94 -8.13 12.11 -0.20
N VAL A 95 -8.22 12.00 -1.51
CA VAL A 95 -7.22 11.29 -2.33
C VAL A 95 -6.64 12.26 -3.34
N MET A 96 -5.33 12.27 -3.45
CA MET A 96 -4.57 13.17 -4.33
C MET A 96 -3.63 12.37 -5.22
N VAL A 97 -3.48 12.79 -6.47
CA VAL A 97 -2.45 12.28 -7.40
C VAL A 97 -1.30 13.28 -7.40
N LEU A 98 -0.14 12.82 -6.95
CA LEU A 98 1.08 13.62 -6.87
C LEU A 98 2.08 13.16 -7.93
N PRO A 99 2.65 14.08 -8.74
CA PRO A 99 3.78 13.75 -9.60
C PRO A 99 5.02 13.46 -8.73
N LEU A 100 5.79 12.46 -9.13
CA LEU A 100 7.08 12.15 -8.53
C LEU A 100 8.15 13.01 -9.21
N THR A 101 8.86 13.82 -8.44
CA THR A 101 9.94 14.66 -8.92
C THR A 101 11.28 14.11 -8.44
N GLY A 102 12.26 14.00 -9.35
CA GLY A 102 13.63 13.63 -9.03
C GLY A 102 13.96 12.13 -9.08
N THR A 103 15.24 11.81 -8.91
CA THR A 103 15.80 10.46 -9.03
C THR A 103 15.46 9.51 -7.88
N LEU A 104 14.95 10.01 -6.76
CA LEU A 104 14.68 9.21 -5.57
C LEU A 104 13.25 8.69 -5.47
N ASN A 105 12.38 8.97 -6.45
CA ASN A 105 10.97 8.54 -6.43
C ASN A 105 10.26 8.81 -5.09
N VAL A 106 10.72 9.79 -4.34
CA VAL A 106 10.09 10.25 -3.11
C VAL A 106 9.14 11.39 -3.47
N PRO A 107 7.87 11.36 -3.04
CA PRO A 107 6.97 12.50 -3.21
C PRO A 107 7.62 13.71 -2.51
N MET A 108 8.17 14.63 -3.27
CA MET A 108 8.59 15.89 -2.68
C MET A 108 7.36 16.74 -2.42
N TRP A 109 7.20 17.20 -1.19
CA TRP A 109 6.02 17.92 -0.65
C TRP A 109 5.68 19.26 -1.32
N ARG A 110 6.17 19.48 -2.53
CA ARG A 110 5.95 20.73 -3.27
C ARG A 110 5.30 20.65 -4.65
N PRO A 111 5.09 19.52 -5.30
CA PRO A 111 4.26 19.58 -6.49
C PRO A 111 2.80 19.70 -6.09
N LEU A 112 2.12 20.62 -6.72
CA LEU A 112 0.65 20.73 -6.62
C LEU A 112 0.04 19.40 -7.06
N PRO A 113 -0.97 18.88 -6.35
CA PRO A 113 -1.68 17.68 -6.79
C PRO A 113 -2.21 17.90 -8.21
N LYS A 114 -1.97 16.91 -9.09
CA LYS A 114 -2.54 16.94 -10.44
C LYS A 114 -4.05 16.82 -10.43
N MET A 115 -4.56 16.08 -9.46
CA MET A 115 -5.97 15.86 -9.23
C MET A 115 -6.22 15.57 -7.75
N THR A 116 -7.38 16.00 -7.26
CA THR A 116 -7.83 15.77 -5.88
C THR A 116 -9.30 15.39 -5.89
N ALA A 117 -9.67 14.39 -5.10
CA ALA A 117 -11.06 14.07 -4.78
C ALA A 117 -11.24 14.04 -3.27
N THR A 118 -12.38 14.53 -2.79
CA THR A 118 -12.70 14.62 -1.36
C THR A 118 -14.10 14.07 -1.13
N ALA A 119 -14.25 13.28 -0.08
CA ALA A 119 -15.53 12.81 0.44
C ALA A 119 -15.64 13.19 1.92
N PHE A 120 -16.86 13.49 2.36
CA PHE A 120 -17.16 13.94 3.71
C PHE A 120 -18.39 13.22 4.25
N ASP A 121 -18.43 12.98 5.56
CA ASP A 121 -19.62 12.52 6.26
C ASP A 121 -19.63 12.98 7.72
N SER A 122 -20.86 13.04 8.29
CA SER A 122 -21.08 13.33 9.70
C SER A 122 -22.19 12.44 10.24
N GLN A 123 -21.88 11.54 11.16
CA GLN A 123 -22.81 10.57 11.74
C GLN A 123 -22.97 10.80 13.24
N PRO A 124 -24.17 11.20 13.72
CA PRO A 124 -24.47 11.31 15.14
C PRO A 124 -24.58 9.92 15.78
N ASN A 125 -24.43 9.86 17.11
CA ASN A 125 -24.56 8.64 17.91
C ASN A 125 -23.63 7.50 17.45
N SER A 126 -22.46 7.83 16.93
CA SER A 126 -21.48 6.86 16.44
C SER A 126 -20.65 6.26 17.59
N SER A 127 -20.12 5.07 17.36
CA SER A 127 -19.07 4.46 18.17
C SER A 127 -17.68 4.71 17.53
N SER A 128 -16.60 4.40 18.25
CA SER A 128 -15.26 4.44 17.69
C SER A 128 -15.13 3.56 16.45
N ASP A 129 -15.62 2.33 16.51
CA ASP A 129 -15.56 1.40 15.37
C ASP A 129 -16.49 1.83 14.23
N GLY A 130 -17.67 2.41 14.56
CA GLY A 130 -18.52 3.04 13.57
C GLY A 130 -17.81 4.17 12.83
N CYS A 131 -17.07 5.02 13.56
CA CYS A 131 -16.31 6.11 12.96
C CYS A 131 -15.15 5.62 12.05
N LYS A 132 -14.48 4.53 12.42
CA LYS A 132 -13.51 3.86 11.54
C LYS A 132 -14.14 3.32 10.26
N ALA A 133 -15.34 2.75 10.36
CA ALA A 133 -16.07 2.28 9.18
C ALA A 133 -16.42 3.45 8.25
N VAL A 134 -16.91 4.57 8.80
CA VAL A 134 -17.17 5.81 8.04
C VAL A 134 -15.91 6.31 7.35
N ALA A 135 -14.76 6.34 8.04
CA ALA A 135 -13.49 6.78 7.47
C ALA A 135 -13.08 5.92 6.26
N LYS A 136 -13.21 4.60 6.39
CA LYS A 136 -12.92 3.66 5.30
C LYS A 136 -13.86 3.85 4.12
N ASP A 137 -15.15 4.04 4.36
CA ASP A 137 -16.14 4.25 3.30
C ASP A 137 -15.92 5.58 2.57
N LYS A 138 -15.61 6.66 3.29
CA LYS A 138 -15.30 7.95 2.67
C LYS A 138 -13.99 7.91 1.90
N LEU A 139 -12.98 7.20 2.39
CA LEU A 139 -11.75 7.00 1.63
C LEU A 139 -12.02 6.22 0.33
N LYS A 140 -12.87 5.20 0.38
CA LYS A 140 -13.29 4.45 -0.82
C LYS A 140 -14.04 5.35 -1.80
N GLU A 141 -14.96 6.18 -1.32
CA GLU A 141 -15.72 7.14 -2.15
C GLU A 141 -14.78 8.13 -2.85
N ALA A 142 -13.86 8.75 -2.12
CA ALA A 142 -12.86 9.66 -2.70
C ALA A 142 -11.96 8.93 -3.72
N THR A 143 -11.61 7.66 -3.46
CA THR A 143 -10.81 6.83 -4.37
C THR A 143 -11.54 6.55 -5.68
N LEU A 144 -12.82 6.20 -5.62
CA LEU A 144 -13.65 5.97 -6.80
C LEU A 144 -13.85 7.26 -7.60
N ALA A 145 -14.05 8.40 -6.92
CA ALA A 145 -14.21 9.69 -7.57
C ALA A 145 -12.95 10.09 -8.35
N ILE A 146 -11.75 9.92 -7.77
CA ILE A 146 -10.50 10.22 -8.48
C ILE A 146 -10.27 9.27 -9.64
N GLY A 147 -10.58 7.97 -9.47
CA GLY A 147 -10.50 6.96 -10.53
C GLY A 147 -11.40 7.30 -11.71
N SER A 148 -12.64 7.73 -11.43
CA SER A 148 -13.60 8.17 -12.45
C SER A 148 -13.15 9.44 -13.18
N GLY A 149 -12.58 10.40 -12.45
CA GLY A 149 -12.07 11.64 -13.03
C GLY A 149 -10.92 11.40 -14.02
N ILE A 150 -9.96 10.55 -13.65
CA ILE A 150 -8.83 10.20 -14.52
C ILE A 150 -9.29 9.34 -15.70
N GLY A 151 -10.23 8.45 -15.48
CA GLY A 151 -10.73 7.56 -16.55
C GLY A 151 -11.47 8.26 -17.70
N LYS A 152 -11.88 9.54 -17.49
CA LYS A 152 -12.55 10.40 -18.47
C LYS A 152 -11.59 11.29 -19.25
N MET A 153 -10.34 11.34 -18.85
CA MET A 153 -9.26 12.07 -19.56
C MET A 153 -8.63 11.17 -20.64
#